data_92ab8799b1a788fd8e0e42246ef5a88f
#
_entry.id   92ab8799b1a788fd8e0e42246ef5a88f
#
_cell.length_a   1.000
_cell.length_b   1.000
_cell.length_c   1.000
_cell.angle_alpha   90.00
_cell.angle_beta   90.00
_cell.angle_gamma   90.00
#
_symmetry.space_group_name_H-M   'P 1'
#
loop_
_entity.id
_entity.type
_entity.pdbx_description
1 polymer ?
#
loop_
_entity_poly.entity_id
_entity_poly.type
_entity_poly.pdbx_seq_one_letter_code
_entity_poly.pdbx_strand_id
1 'polypeptide(L)'
;MEPFLPDGEIKDFQTYKMKEMKTAYLSSAYLAPVEYYTKLLAYDKVFVEQHDHYIKQTYRNRCTIAGPGGELALSIPTVKPDTLKCPMKDIRISDHGNWRHLHWNAIESAYNSTPFFEYYKDDFRPFYEKKYEFLIDFNEALCRMVCELIDIHPTIERTAEYKMEFTAEEADFREVIHPKKDFREVDTKFIPQPYYQVFESKLGFLPNLSIIDLL
;
A
#
# COMPACT_ATOMS: atom_id res chain seq x y z
N MET A 1 -4.81 6.84 68.08
CA MET A 1 -3.84 6.91 66.93
C MET A 1 -4.57 6.32 65.75
N GLU A 2 -5.32 7.18 65.05
CA GLU A 2 -6.11 6.81 63.87
C GLU A 2 -5.21 6.86 62.63
N PRO A 3 -5.31 5.94 61.66
CA PRO A 3 -4.54 6.01 60.46
C PRO A 3 -5.20 6.96 59.42
N PHE A 4 -4.42 7.91 59.02
CA PHE A 4 -4.67 8.85 57.94
C PHE A 4 -4.84 8.11 56.62
N LEU A 5 -6.04 8.19 55.97
CA LEU A 5 -6.24 7.79 54.57
C LEU A 5 -6.00 9.03 53.69
N PRO A 6 -5.14 8.95 52.68
CA PRO A 6 -5.00 10.05 51.74
C PRO A 6 -6.21 10.09 50.79
N ASP A 7 -6.81 11.25 50.63
CA ASP A 7 -7.83 11.57 49.63
C ASP A 7 -7.27 11.32 48.22
N GLY A 8 -7.58 10.14 47.67
CA GLY A 8 -7.33 9.82 46.29
C GLY A 8 -8.44 10.42 45.44
N GLU A 9 -8.11 11.46 44.72
CA GLU A 9 -8.97 12.00 43.65
C GLU A 9 -9.42 10.86 42.74
N ILE A 10 -10.72 10.58 42.77
CA ILE A 10 -11.40 9.76 41.73
C ILE A 10 -11.37 10.60 40.49
N LYS A 11 -10.32 10.41 39.68
CA LYS A 11 -10.27 10.97 38.32
C LYS A 11 -11.40 10.38 37.51
N ASP A 12 -12.29 11.27 37.18
CA ASP A 12 -13.46 11.11 36.34
C ASP A 12 -13.16 10.25 35.09
N PHE A 13 -13.67 9.02 35.09
CA PHE A 13 -13.62 8.08 33.95
C PHE A 13 -14.58 8.47 32.81
N GLN A 14 -15.11 9.70 32.79
CA GLN A 14 -16.16 10.13 31.87
C GLN A 14 -15.71 11.05 30.73
N THR A 15 -14.43 11.08 30.38
CA THR A 15 -14.01 11.76 29.14
C THR A 15 -13.15 10.87 28.27
N TYR A 16 -13.56 9.63 28.02
CA TYR A 16 -13.21 9.00 26.76
C TYR A 16 -14.02 9.74 25.67
N LYS A 17 -13.46 10.86 25.22
CA LYS A 17 -13.86 11.45 23.95
C LYS A 17 -13.82 10.32 22.93
N MET A 18 -14.98 9.88 22.41
CA MET A 18 -15.02 8.89 21.34
C MET A 18 -14.09 9.44 20.27
N LYS A 19 -12.98 8.76 20.03
CA LYS A 19 -12.03 9.11 18.98
C LYS A 19 -12.82 9.09 17.69
N GLU A 20 -13.01 10.24 17.07
CA GLU A 20 -13.72 10.35 15.80
C GLU A 20 -13.02 9.39 14.82
N MET A 21 -13.78 8.42 14.30
CA MET A 21 -13.23 7.41 13.39
C MET A 21 -12.83 8.08 12.08
N LYS A 22 -11.54 8.05 11.78
CA LYS A 22 -11.00 8.61 10.55
C LYS A 22 -11.01 7.58 9.44
N THR A 23 -11.53 7.98 8.28
CA THR A 23 -11.64 7.12 7.10
C THR A 23 -10.75 7.62 5.97
N ALA A 24 -10.02 6.72 5.32
CA ALA A 24 -9.24 7.03 4.11
C ALA A 24 -9.84 6.33 2.88
N TYR A 25 -9.76 7.01 1.75
CA TYR A 25 -10.08 6.46 0.43
C TYR A 25 -8.80 6.33 -0.38
N LEU A 26 -8.50 5.13 -0.84
CA LEU A 26 -7.30 4.77 -1.58
C LEU A 26 -7.66 4.15 -2.92
N SER A 27 -6.80 4.30 -3.92
CA SER A 27 -6.87 3.47 -5.13
C SER A 27 -6.33 2.08 -4.85
N SER A 28 -6.81 1.06 -5.59
CA SER A 28 -6.15 -0.25 -5.61
C SER A 28 -4.70 -0.09 -6.07
N ALA A 29 -3.74 -0.77 -5.43
CA ALA A 29 -2.33 -0.62 -5.74
C ALA A 29 -1.57 -1.95 -5.71
N TYR A 30 -0.72 -2.15 -6.72
CA TYR A 30 0.19 -3.29 -6.85
C TYR A 30 1.46 -3.02 -6.05
N LEU A 31 1.75 -3.83 -5.03
CA LEU A 31 2.91 -3.65 -4.14
C LEU A 31 3.15 -2.17 -3.84
N ALA A 32 2.13 -1.55 -3.28
CA ALA A 32 2.04 -0.11 -3.08
C ALA A 32 3.30 0.49 -2.42
N PRO A 33 3.57 1.79 -2.60
CA PRO A 33 4.68 2.45 -1.95
C PRO A 33 4.49 2.50 -0.42
N VAL A 34 5.58 2.73 0.31
CA VAL A 34 5.57 2.84 1.79
C VAL A 34 4.51 3.85 2.26
N GLU A 35 4.36 4.99 1.58
CA GLU A 35 3.34 6.01 1.84
C GLU A 35 1.93 5.43 1.97
N TYR A 36 1.56 4.49 1.11
CA TYR A 36 0.24 3.85 1.12
C TYR A 36 -0.02 3.10 2.43
N TYR A 37 0.97 2.33 2.90
CA TYR A 37 0.86 1.56 4.14
C TYR A 37 0.80 2.45 5.38
N THR A 38 1.37 3.66 5.33
CA THR A 38 1.18 4.63 6.42
C THR A 38 -0.29 5.06 6.55
N LYS A 39 -1.05 5.09 5.45
CA LYS A 39 -2.50 5.37 5.51
C LYS A 39 -3.27 4.17 6.08
N LEU A 40 -2.90 2.94 5.70
CA LEU A 40 -3.49 1.74 6.29
C LEU A 40 -3.32 1.68 7.80
N LEU A 41 -2.18 2.19 8.31
CA LEU A 41 -1.88 2.22 9.75
C LEU A 41 -2.56 3.41 10.47
N ALA A 42 -2.68 4.56 9.82
CA ALA A 42 -3.09 5.81 10.46
C ALA A 42 -4.61 6.01 10.54
N TYR A 43 -5.38 5.33 9.70
CA TYR A 43 -6.82 5.48 9.61
C TYR A 43 -7.56 4.28 10.21
N ASP A 44 -8.67 4.53 10.88
CA ASP A 44 -9.46 3.48 11.56
C ASP A 44 -10.18 2.59 10.53
N LYS A 45 -10.52 3.16 9.36
CA LYS A 45 -11.13 2.45 8.23
C LYS A 45 -10.57 2.95 6.90
N VAL A 46 -10.39 2.03 5.97
CA VAL A 46 -9.89 2.33 4.63
C VAL A 46 -10.84 1.75 3.58
N PHE A 47 -11.26 2.59 2.65
CA PHE A 47 -11.97 2.15 1.46
C PHE A 47 -11.03 2.11 0.25
N VAL A 48 -10.96 0.97 -0.42
CA VAL A 48 -10.29 0.83 -1.71
C VAL A 48 -11.30 1.07 -2.82
N GLU A 49 -11.05 2.09 -3.62
CA GLU A 49 -11.89 2.48 -4.73
C GLU A 49 -11.86 1.45 -5.87
N GLN A 50 -13.02 0.97 -6.26
CA GLN A 50 -13.18 -0.02 -7.33
C GLN A 50 -14.00 0.46 -8.53
N HIS A 51 -14.67 1.62 -8.39
CA HIS A 51 -15.55 2.18 -9.43
C HIS A 51 -14.88 3.31 -10.22
N ASP A 52 -13.68 3.75 -9.81
CA ASP A 52 -12.90 4.72 -10.57
C ASP A 52 -12.46 4.17 -11.93
N HIS A 53 -12.20 5.06 -12.86
CA HIS A 53 -11.69 4.66 -14.18
C HIS A 53 -10.22 4.26 -14.08
N TYR A 54 -9.92 3.07 -14.58
CA TYR A 54 -8.55 2.58 -14.62
C TYR A 54 -7.64 3.48 -15.46
N ILE A 55 -6.54 3.90 -14.86
CA ILE A 55 -5.49 4.68 -15.50
C ILE A 55 -4.20 3.86 -15.53
N LYS A 56 -3.65 3.64 -16.71
CA LYS A 56 -2.37 2.97 -16.91
C LYS A 56 -1.21 3.77 -16.32
N GLN A 57 -0.14 3.07 -15.94
CA GLN A 57 1.08 3.69 -15.39
C GLN A 57 0.85 4.46 -14.08
N THR A 58 -0.10 3.99 -13.29
CA THR A 58 -0.32 4.39 -11.90
C THR A 58 0.05 3.22 -10.99
N TYR A 59 0.03 3.42 -9.69
CA TYR A 59 0.26 2.33 -8.74
C TYR A 59 -0.79 1.21 -8.84
N ARG A 60 -1.92 1.41 -9.53
CA ARG A 60 -2.93 0.36 -9.77
C ARG A 60 -2.33 -0.89 -10.44
N ASN A 61 -1.38 -0.70 -11.37
CA ASN A 61 -0.73 -1.81 -12.07
C ASN A 61 0.80 -1.72 -12.10
N ARG A 62 1.40 -0.83 -11.32
CA ARG A 62 2.85 -0.60 -11.28
C ARG A 62 3.33 -0.45 -9.86
N CYS A 63 4.49 -1.04 -9.56
CA CYS A 63 5.28 -0.69 -8.40
C CYS A 63 6.68 -0.25 -8.82
N THR A 64 7.41 0.37 -7.90
CA THR A 64 8.81 0.77 -8.08
C THR A 64 9.65 0.12 -6.99
N ILE A 65 10.65 -0.66 -7.39
CA ILE A 65 11.61 -1.29 -6.48
C ILE A 65 13.01 -0.71 -6.71
N ALA A 66 13.93 -0.95 -5.76
CA ALA A 66 15.34 -0.65 -5.98
C ALA A 66 15.97 -1.70 -6.91
N GLY A 67 16.86 -1.25 -7.77
CA GLY A 67 17.70 -2.12 -8.60
C GLY A 67 19.12 -1.58 -8.71
N PRO A 68 20.05 -2.33 -9.25
CA PRO A 68 21.48 -1.94 -9.30
C PRO A 68 21.75 -0.67 -10.14
N GLY A 69 20.80 -0.26 -10.97
CA GLY A 69 20.88 0.94 -11.81
C GLY A 69 20.03 2.13 -11.32
N GLY A 70 19.34 1.99 -10.19
CA GLY A 70 18.37 2.96 -9.69
C GLY A 70 16.97 2.36 -9.53
N GLU A 71 15.97 3.19 -9.58
CA GLU A 71 14.58 2.75 -9.52
C GLU A 71 14.18 1.86 -10.72
N LEU A 72 13.55 0.74 -10.42
CA LEU A 72 13.04 -0.22 -11.40
C LEU A 72 11.51 -0.32 -11.29
N ALA A 73 10.80 0.08 -12.35
CA ALA A 73 9.36 -0.02 -12.41
C ALA A 73 8.91 -1.39 -12.93
N LEU A 74 8.10 -2.10 -12.16
CA LEU A 74 7.47 -3.36 -12.52
C LEU A 74 5.99 -3.09 -12.86
N SER A 75 5.57 -3.39 -14.09
CA SER A 75 4.21 -3.09 -14.56
C SER A 75 3.47 -4.36 -14.98
N ILE A 76 2.33 -4.62 -14.35
CA ILE A 76 1.43 -5.72 -14.72
C ILE A 76 0.73 -5.35 -16.02
N PRO A 77 0.79 -6.20 -17.07
CA PRO A 77 0.04 -5.99 -18.29
C PRO A 77 -1.45 -6.27 -18.04
N THR A 78 -2.30 -5.43 -18.60
CA THR A 78 -3.75 -5.58 -18.53
C THR A 78 -4.34 -5.87 -19.90
N VAL A 79 -5.42 -6.63 -19.93
CA VAL A 79 -6.23 -6.79 -21.14
C VAL A 79 -6.79 -5.41 -21.52
N LYS A 80 -6.75 -5.07 -22.80
CA LYS A 80 -7.34 -3.82 -23.27
C LYS A 80 -8.85 -3.86 -23.06
N PRO A 81 -9.42 -2.95 -22.25
CA PRO A 81 -10.86 -2.94 -22.05
C PRO A 81 -11.59 -2.51 -23.35
N ASP A 82 -12.81 -2.99 -23.50
CA ASP A 82 -13.67 -2.63 -24.64
C ASP A 82 -14.14 -1.17 -24.60
N THR A 83 -14.13 -0.56 -23.41
CA THR A 83 -14.54 0.82 -23.17
C THR A 83 -13.38 1.67 -22.68
N LEU A 84 -13.36 2.96 -23.05
CA LEU A 84 -12.34 3.91 -22.58
C LEU A 84 -12.41 4.18 -21.07
N LYS A 85 -13.57 3.98 -20.47
CA LYS A 85 -13.86 4.27 -19.04
C LYS A 85 -14.22 2.97 -18.31
N CYS A 86 -13.31 2.00 -18.33
CA CYS A 86 -13.48 0.75 -17.61
C CYS A 86 -13.21 0.96 -16.12
N PRO A 87 -14.12 0.58 -15.22
CA PRO A 87 -13.89 0.68 -13.79
C PRO A 87 -12.80 -0.30 -13.34
N MET A 88 -12.09 0.06 -12.26
CA MET A 88 -10.96 -0.73 -11.74
C MET A 88 -11.34 -2.19 -11.44
N LYS A 89 -12.55 -2.43 -10.94
CA LYS A 89 -13.05 -3.77 -10.60
C LYS A 89 -13.13 -4.73 -11.80
N ASP A 90 -13.24 -4.20 -13.03
CA ASP A 90 -13.42 -4.99 -14.24
C ASP A 90 -12.10 -5.15 -15.04
N ILE A 91 -10.99 -4.61 -14.54
CA ILE A 91 -9.69 -4.71 -15.18
C ILE A 91 -9.11 -6.10 -15.03
N ARG A 92 -8.90 -6.78 -16.16
CA ARG A 92 -8.33 -8.12 -16.22
C ARG A 92 -6.83 -8.08 -16.44
N ILE A 93 -6.12 -8.98 -15.77
CA ILE A 93 -4.68 -9.19 -15.96
C ILE A 93 -4.47 -9.94 -17.27
N SER A 94 -3.50 -9.49 -18.07
CA SER A 94 -3.05 -10.18 -19.27
C SER A 94 -1.89 -11.12 -18.95
N ASP A 95 -1.86 -12.29 -19.61
CA ASP A 95 -0.73 -13.21 -19.53
C ASP A 95 0.40 -12.87 -20.53
N HIS A 96 0.28 -11.75 -21.25
CA HIS A 96 1.26 -11.33 -22.25
C HIS A 96 2.62 -11.04 -21.61
N GLY A 97 3.71 -11.45 -22.29
CA GLY A 97 5.09 -11.07 -21.93
C GLY A 97 5.70 -11.80 -20.74
N ASN A 98 5.07 -12.91 -20.27
CA ASN A 98 5.59 -13.69 -19.13
C ASN A 98 5.94 -12.83 -17.89
N TRP A 99 5.14 -11.79 -17.66
CA TRP A 99 5.40 -10.75 -16.66
C TRP A 99 5.59 -11.31 -15.24
N ARG A 100 4.88 -12.39 -14.86
CA ARG A 100 5.00 -12.99 -13.54
C ARG A 100 6.41 -13.45 -13.26
N HIS A 101 6.98 -14.19 -14.20
CA HIS A 101 8.36 -14.66 -14.10
C HIS A 101 9.37 -13.50 -14.09
N LEU A 102 9.16 -12.49 -14.95
CA LEU A 102 10.03 -11.31 -15.00
C LEU A 102 9.99 -10.50 -13.71
N HIS A 103 8.79 -10.28 -13.14
CA HIS A 103 8.64 -9.56 -11.88
C HIS A 103 9.26 -10.35 -10.72
N TRP A 104 8.99 -11.67 -10.65
CA TRP A 104 9.57 -12.52 -9.61
C TRP A 104 11.09 -12.49 -9.64
N ASN A 105 11.68 -12.69 -10.82
CA ASN A 105 13.13 -12.64 -10.99
C ASN A 105 13.71 -11.26 -10.64
N ALA A 106 13.03 -10.18 -10.98
CA ALA A 106 13.47 -8.84 -10.63
C ALA A 106 13.46 -8.62 -9.10
N ILE A 107 12.40 -9.04 -8.41
CA ILE A 107 12.30 -8.98 -6.95
C ILE A 107 13.35 -9.85 -6.30
N GLU A 108 13.48 -11.11 -6.70
CA GLU A 108 14.47 -12.03 -6.15
C GLU A 108 15.90 -11.52 -6.38
N SER A 109 16.22 -11.01 -7.58
CA SER A 109 17.52 -10.44 -7.88
C SER A 109 17.83 -9.17 -7.08
N ALA A 110 16.82 -8.36 -6.78
CA ALA A 110 16.99 -7.13 -6.00
C ALA A 110 17.21 -7.42 -4.50
N TYR A 111 16.49 -8.39 -3.94
CA TYR A 111 16.39 -8.55 -2.49
C TYR A 111 16.98 -9.84 -1.92
N ASN A 112 17.38 -10.82 -2.74
CA ASN A 112 17.90 -12.11 -2.25
C ASN A 112 19.19 -11.99 -1.41
N SER A 113 19.85 -10.84 -1.43
CA SER A 113 21.01 -10.55 -0.58
C SER A 113 20.66 -9.84 0.74
N THR A 114 19.39 -9.50 0.96
CA THR A 114 18.94 -8.93 2.25
C THR A 114 18.83 -10.04 3.29
N PRO A 115 19.07 -9.73 4.57
CA PRO A 115 18.99 -10.73 5.63
C PRO A 115 17.56 -11.23 5.88
N PHE A 116 16.53 -10.51 5.41
CA PHE A 116 15.14 -10.81 5.73
C PHE A 116 14.35 -11.40 4.56
N PHE A 117 14.75 -11.19 3.31
CA PHE A 117 14.04 -11.68 2.12
C PHE A 117 13.83 -13.20 2.13
N GLU A 118 14.78 -13.96 2.68
CA GLU A 118 14.66 -15.41 2.83
C GLU A 118 13.41 -15.83 3.60
N TYR A 119 12.97 -15.02 4.57
CA TYR A 119 11.77 -15.27 5.37
C TYR A 119 10.47 -14.93 4.63
N TYR A 120 10.50 -13.97 3.71
CA TYR A 120 9.31 -13.47 3.02
C TYR A 120 9.10 -14.04 1.62
N LYS A 121 10.16 -14.52 0.97
CA LYS A 121 10.08 -14.97 -0.44
C LYS A 121 9.03 -16.05 -0.69
N ASP A 122 8.84 -16.95 0.26
CA ASP A 122 7.89 -18.06 0.12
C ASP A 122 6.43 -17.59 0.25
N ASP A 123 6.17 -16.46 0.89
CA ASP A 123 4.85 -15.82 0.94
C ASP A 123 4.52 -15.08 -0.36
N PHE A 124 5.52 -14.44 -0.98
CA PHE A 124 5.34 -13.71 -2.24
C PHE A 124 5.28 -14.62 -3.47
N ARG A 125 6.07 -15.67 -3.51
CA ARG A 125 6.24 -16.53 -4.69
C ARG A 125 4.93 -17.09 -5.25
N PRO A 126 3.97 -17.57 -4.44
CA PRO A 126 2.70 -18.11 -4.94
C PRO A 126 1.88 -17.10 -5.76
N PHE A 127 2.02 -15.80 -5.50
CA PHE A 127 1.35 -14.74 -6.26
C PHE A 127 1.84 -14.66 -7.71
N TYR A 128 3.07 -15.04 -7.98
CA TYR A 128 3.66 -15.04 -9.31
C TYR A 128 3.54 -16.39 -10.03
N GLU A 129 3.14 -17.44 -9.31
CA GLU A 129 2.87 -18.77 -9.87
C GLU A 129 1.36 -18.96 -10.18
N LYS A 130 0.49 -18.41 -9.33
CA LYS A 130 -0.97 -18.49 -9.48
C LYS A 130 -1.48 -17.40 -10.43
N LYS A 131 -2.50 -17.74 -11.21
CA LYS A 131 -3.20 -16.78 -12.06
C LYS A 131 -4.33 -16.10 -11.29
N TYR A 132 -4.40 -14.80 -11.41
CA TYR A 132 -5.53 -13.98 -11.00
C TYR A 132 -6.20 -13.40 -12.24
N GLU A 133 -7.52 -13.39 -12.27
CA GLU A 133 -8.27 -12.85 -13.39
C GLU A 133 -8.33 -11.32 -13.31
N PHE A 134 -8.70 -10.79 -12.15
CA PHE A 134 -8.88 -9.34 -11.96
C PHE A 134 -7.70 -8.73 -11.21
N LEU A 135 -7.28 -7.54 -11.69
CA LEU A 135 -6.16 -6.82 -11.11
C LEU A 135 -6.43 -6.38 -9.67
N ILE A 136 -7.66 -5.97 -9.37
CA ILE A 136 -8.03 -5.56 -8.02
C ILE A 136 -7.93 -6.71 -7.01
N ASP A 137 -8.32 -7.92 -7.40
CA ASP A 137 -8.24 -9.09 -6.52
C ASP A 137 -6.79 -9.49 -6.24
N PHE A 138 -5.94 -9.40 -7.24
CA PHE A 138 -4.50 -9.62 -7.10
C PHE A 138 -3.86 -8.61 -6.13
N ASN A 139 -4.14 -7.33 -6.34
CA ASN A 139 -3.62 -6.25 -5.50
C ASN A 139 -4.08 -6.37 -4.06
N GLU A 140 -5.36 -6.68 -3.85
CA GLU A 140 -5.93 -6.85 -2.51
C GLU A 140 -5.32 -8.05 -1.77
N ALA A 141 -5.17 -9.18 -2.46
CA ALA A 141 -4.56 -10.37 -1.87
C ALA A 141 -3.10 -10.11 -1.47
N LEU A 142 -2.31 -9.43 -2.32
CA LEU A 142 -0.95 -9.00 -1.98
C LEU A 142 -0.93 -8.02 -0.80
N CYS A 143 -1.82 -7.02 -0.81
CA CYS A 143 -1.89 -6.04 0.26
C CYS A 143 -2.20 -6.69 1.61
N ARG A 144 -3.12 -7.65 1.67
CA ARG A 144 -3.45 -8.40 2.89
C ARG A 144 -2.25 -9.19 3.39
N MET A 145 -1.60 -9.95 2.52
CA MET A 145 -0.40 -10.70 2.87
C MET A 145 0.70 -9.80 3.41
N VAL A 146 0.96 -8.66 2.77
CA VAL A 146 1.96 -7.69 3.26
C VAL A 146 1.55 -7.12 4.63
N CYS A 147 0.27 -6.79 4.84
CA CYS A 147 -0.21 -6.34 6.14
C CYS A 147 0.04 -7.37 7.26
N GLU A 148 -0.14 -8.67 6.96
CA GLU A 148 0.18 -9.76 7.89
C GLU A 148 1.68 -9.81 8.20
N LEU A 149 2.55 -9.65 7.18
CA LEU A 149 4.01 -9.69 7.34
C LEU A 149 4.55 -8.52 8.20
N ILE A 150 3.93 -7.34 8.11
CA ILE A 150 4.32 -6.16 8.90
C ILE A 150 3.49 -5.96 10.16
N ASP A 151 2.69 -6.97 10.55
CA ASP A 151 1.87 -7.02 11.76
C ASP A 151 0.93 -5.81 11.91
N ILE A 152 0.27 -5.40 10.82
CA ILE A 152 -0.80 -4.40 10.85
C ILE A 152 -2.14 -5.01 10.45
N HIS A 153 -3.21 -4.60 11.11
CA HIS A 153 -4.55 -5.16 10.91
C HIS A 153 -5.57 -4.07 10.55
N PRO A 154 -5.41 -3.41 9.37
CA PRO A 154 -6.32 -2.36 8.95
C PRO A 154 -7.70 -2.91 8.61
N THR A 155 -8.74 -2.13 8.87
CA THR A 155 -10.09 -2.41 8.37
C THR A 155 -10.19 -1.92 6.94
N ILE A 156 -10.09 -2.83 5.96
CA ILE A 156 -10.12 -2.51 4.53
C ILE A 156 -11.42 -3.05 3.92
N GLU A 157 -12.16 -2.18 3.23
CA GLU A 157 -13.35 -2.53 2.45
C GLU A 157 -13.25 -1.95 1.03
N ARG A 158 -13.98 -2.52 0.08
CA ARG A 158 -14.15 -1.90 -1.25
C ARG A 158 -15.29 -0.89 -1.20
N THR A 159 -15.19 0.19 -1.99
CA THR A 159 -16.30 1.13 -2.13
C THR A 159 -17.52 0.46 -2.77
N ALA A 160 -18.72 0.79 -2.28
CA ALA A 160 -19.98 0.33 -2.90
C ALA A 160 -20.31 1.13 -4.18
N GLU A 161 -19.91 2.41 -4.20
CA GLU A 161 -20.08 3.34 -5.31
C GLU A 161 -18.92 4.35 -5.34
N TYR A 162 -18.75 5.06 -6.44
CA TYR A 162 -17.74 6.12 -6.54
C TYR A 162 -18.16 7.32 -5.70
N LYS A 163 -17.35 7.64 -4.69
CA LYS A 163 -17.59 8.77 -3.79
C LYS A 163 -16.94 10.04 -4.33
N MET A 164 -17.70 11.15 -4.39
CA MET A 164 -17.23 12.45 -4.86
C MET A 164 -17.05 13.48 -3.75
N GLU A 165 -17.83 13.38 -2.67
CA GLU A 165 -17.82 14.34 -1.57
C GLU A 165 -17.35 13.68 -0.28
N PHE A 166 -16.51 14.37 0.48
CA PHE A 166 -15.89 13.86 1.69
C PHE A 166 -16.19 14.78 2.87
N THR A 167 -16.40 14.19 4.02
CA THR A 167 -16.55 14.92 5.29
C THR A 167 -15.18 15.31 5.86
N ALA A 168 -15.16 16.07 6.96
CA ALA A 168 -13.91 16.47 7.62
C ALA A 168 -13.13 15.27 8.22
N GLU A 169 -13.82 14.15 8.49
CA GLU A 169 -13.20 12.92 9.03
C GLU A 169 -12.75 11.95 7.94
N GLU A 170 -13.02 12.28 6.68
CA GLU A 170 -12.66 11.47 5.53
C GLU A 170 -11.53 12.13 4.73
N ALA A 171 -10.57 11.33 4.28
CA ALA A 171 -9.46 11.80 3.47
C ALA A 171 -9.38 11.02 2.15
N ASP A 172 -9.33 11.76 1.04
CA ASP A 172 -9.19 11.18 -0.31
C ASP A 172 -7.73 11.18 -0.74
N PHE A 173 -7.13 9.99 -0.83
CA PHE A 173 -5.76 9.77 -1.31
C PHE A 173 -5.72 9.09 -2.68
N ARG A 174 -6.87 8.84 -3.34
CA ARG A 174 -6.94 8.07 -4.59
C ARG A 174 -6.07 8.64 -5.71
N GLU A 175 -5.97 9.98 -5.76
CA GLU A 175 -5.11 10.68 -6.72
C GLU A 175 -3.91 11.39 -6.07
N VAL A 176 -3.80 11.36 -4.74
CA VAL A 176 -2.65 11.89 -4.00
C VAL A 176 -1.47 10.94 -4.16
N ILE A 177 -1.66 9.66 -3.82
CA ILE A 177 -0.62 8.62 -3.94
C ILE A 177 -0.49 8.20 -5.40
N HIS A 178 0.45 8.82 -6.11
CA HIS A 178 0.57 8.67 -7.56
C HIS A 178 2.05 8.71 -8.01
N PRO A 179 2.53 7.80 -8.88
CA PRO A 179 3.96 7.70 -9.24
C PRO A 179 4.52 8.90 -10.02
N LYS A 180 3.66 9.81 -10.49
CA LYS A 180 4.07 11.03 -11.21
C LYS A 180 3.94 12.29 -10.37
N LYS A 181 3.55 12.17 -9.10
CA LYS A 181 3.44 13.30 -8.17
C LYS A 181 4.54 13.19 -7.12
N ASP A 182 5.14 14.30 -6.78
CA ASP A 182 6.06 14.34 -5.64
C ASP A 182 5.23 14.29 -4.34
N PHE A 183 5.36 13.21 -3.60
CA PHE A 183 4.66 13.01 -2.33
C PHE A 183 4.96 14.14 -1.34
N ARG A 184 6.15 14.78 -1.41
CA ARG A 184 6.53 15.89 -0.54
C ARG A 184 5.65 17.12 -0.73
N GLU A 185 5.08 17.27 -1.94
CA GLU A 185 4.19 18.39 -2.28
C GLU A 185 2.72 18.07 -1.99
N VAL A 186 2.30 16.81 -2.26
CA VAL A 186 0.88 16.43 -2.23
C VAL A 186 0.46 15.76 -0.92
N ASP A 187 1.38 15.11 -0.19
CA ASP A 187 1.16 14.50 1.13
C ASP A 187 2.19 14.97 2.15
N THR A 188 2.12 16.21 2.53
CA THR A 188 3.07 16.85 3.45
C THR A 188 3.14 16.23 4.85
N LYS A 189 2.22 15.33 5.18
CA LYS A 189 2.23 14.56 6.43
C LYS A 189 3.07 13.28 6.33
N PHE A 190 3.37 12.82 5.12
CA PHE A 190 4.25 11.69 4.90
C PHE A 190 5.70 12.16 4.85
N ILE A 191 6.48 11.84 5.87
CA ILE A 191 7.91 12.16 5.98
C ILE A 191 8.66 10.84 6.06
N PRO A 192 9.23 10.36 4.93
CA PRO A 192 9.96 9.10 4.93
C PRO A 192 11.21 9.21 5.80
N GLN A 193 11.39 8.21 6.67
CA GLN A 193 12.62 8.05 7.44
C GLN A 193 13.53 7.06 6.70
N PRO A 194 14.85 7.31 6.66
CA PRO A 194 15.79 6.35 6.08
C PRO A 194 15.71 5.00 6.80
N TYR A 195 15.73 3.94 6.01
CA TYR A 195 15.83 2.55 6.44
C TYR A 195 16.89 1.84 5.59
N TYR A 196 17.31 0.65 5.98
CA TYR A 196 18.32 -0.10 5.23
C TYR A 196 17.79 -0.44 3.82
N GLN A 197 18.57 -0.10 2.80
CA GLN A 197 18.30 -0.47 1.40
C GLN A 197 19.53 -1.14 0.78
N VAL A 198 19.32 -2.22 0.03
CA VAL A 198 20.41 -3.05 -0.57
C VAL A 198 21.38 -2.21 -1.39
N PHE A 199 20.88 -1.22 -2.11
CA PHE A 199 21.67 -0.38 -3.02
C PHE A 199 22.02 0.99 -2.46
N GLU A 200 21.78 1.25 -1.17
CA GLU A 200 21.99 2.56 -0.53
C GLU A 200 23.44 3.06 -0.67
N SER A 201 24.43 2.15 -0.53
CA SER A 201 25.84 2.52 -0.67
C SER A 201 26.20 3.08 -2.05
N LYS A 202 25.44 2.74 -3.08
CA LYS A 202 25.66 3.17 -4.48
C LYS A 202 24.74 4.31 -4.89
N LEU A 203 23.49 4.28 -4.45
CA LEU A 203 22.42 5.15 -4.96
C LEU A 203 21.99 6.22 -3.96
N GLY A 204 22.43 6.11 -2.70
CA GLY A 204 21.80 6.83 -1.60
C GLY A 204 20.42 6.28 -1.24
N PHE A 205 19.77 6.88 -0.27
CA PHE A 205 18.42 6.49 0.14
C PHE A 205 17.39 6.90 -0.93
N LEU A 206 16.63 5.93 -1.42
CA LEU A 206 15.52 6.10 -2.37
C LEU A 206 14.20 6.09 -1.59
N PRO A 207 13.57 7.24 -1.35
CA PRO A 207 12.35 7.30 -0.53
C PRO A 207 11.13 6.76 -1.27
N ASN A 208 10.17 6.26 -0.52
CA ASN A 208 8.83 5.89 -1.01
C ASN A 208 8.81 4.83 -2.13
N LEU A 209 9.75 3.89 -2.10
CA LEU A 209 9.69 2.70 -2.94
C LEU A 209 8.53 1.78 -2.54
N SER A 210 8.29 0.74 -3.31
CA SER A 210 7.37 -0.34 -2.97
C SER A 210 7.66 -0.86 -1.55
N ILE A 211 6.61 -1.24 -0.85
CA ILE A 211 6.70 -1.80 0.51
C ILE A 211 7.66 -2.99 0.61
N ILE A 212 7.86 -3.73 -0.46
CA ILE A 212 8.80 -4.87 -0.47
C ILE A 212 10.25 -4.45 -0.22
N ASP A 213 10.59 -3.18 -0.48
CA ASP A 213 11.91 -2.63 -0.20
C ASP A 213 12.14 -2.36 1.30
N LEU A 214 11.06 -2.21 2.07
CA LEU A 214 11.08 -2.00 3.52
C LEU A 214 11.11 -3.34 4.30
N LEU A 215 10.63 -4.44 3.71
CA LEU A 215 10.62 -5.78 4.30
C LEU A 215 12.03 -6.39 4.30
#